data_7f2718e7a51f2de7d9268980d3e8af11
#
_entry.id   7f2718e7a51f2de7d9268980d3e8af11
#
_cell.length_a   1.000
_cell.length_b   1.000
_cell.length_c   1.000
_cell.angle_alpha   90.00
_cell.angle_beta   90.00
_cell.angle_gamma   90.00
#
_symmetry.space_group_name_H-M   'P 1'
#
loop_
_entity.id
_entity.type
_entity.pdbx_description
1 polymer ?
#
loop_
_entity_poly.entity_id
_entity_poly.type
_entity_poly.pdbx_seq_one_letter_code
_entity_poly.pdbx_strand_id
1 'polypeptide(L)'
;MIRNFLVSVLFCYGIFPAAAQNLGFSIVNGQRRVQMPIEIYNNLVVLPVVLNGTLPLKFILDTGVRTAILTQKTFSDILNLPYSRRYTISGPGGEKLVDAFVTNNVSIELPGIQGRGHAMLVLEEDYLQLRNYMGTDVHGILGYELFSRFIVQVDYEKKILTLTPPENFRKPRRYQTLPMKIEDTKPYIITPVVLQDGTTFNAKLLMDSGASHGLLLDPMTDKRIQPPSHVISSVIGRGLGGEIIGKVGRIRSIEIGSYKLLNAIANFPDPNSYTDTLKTGNIFRNGAVGGEIMSRFSIIFNFPKEEIYLRKNASFKKGFHYNLSGLILKARGSQLNVFEISEVRKESAADKAGLLPGDVIVSINGVMTQYLSLNHVNGFFNSKPRRKIRLEINRRGERMRKDFTLEDQI
;
A
#
# COMPACT_ATOMS: atom_id res chain seq x y z
N MET A 1 0.53 72.86 52.18
CA MET A 1 0.31 72.62 50.75
C MET A 1 1.21 71.47 50.31
N ILE A 2 0.67 70.26 50.24
CA ILE A 2 1.38 69.06 49.78
C ILE A 2 0.75 68.66 48.44
N ARG A 3 1.48 68.79 47.36
CA ARG A 3 1.01 68.49 45.97
C ARG A 3 1.37 67.03 45.65
N ASN A 4 0.34 66.16 45.56
CA ASN A 4 0.46 64.79 45.16
C ASN A 4 0.79 64.71 43.66
N PHE A 5 1.92 64.07 43.29
CA PHE A 5 2.30 63.74 41.94
C PHE A 5 1.86 62.26 41.70
N LEU A 6 0.78 62.12 40.88
CA LEU A 6 0.32 60.82 40.40
C LEU A 6 1.17 60.45 39.19
N VAL A 7 2.02 59.43 39.34
CA VAL A 7 2.75 58.79 38.20
C VAL A 7 1.89 57.69 37.65
N SER A 8 1.27 57.93 36.47
CA SER A 8 0.58 56.89 35.70
C SER A 8 1.58 56.06 34.92
N VAL A 9 1.79 54.81 35.37
CA VAL A 9 2.58 53.80 34.65
C VAL A 9 1.66 53.19 33.56
N LEU A 10 1.84 53.58 32.31
CA LEU A 10 1.19 52.93 31.15
C LEU A 10 1.87 51.55 30.92
N PHE A 11 1.18 50.47 31.30
CA PHE A 11 1.55 49.11 30.89
C PHE A 11 1.15 48.90 29.42
N CYS A 12 2.08 49.05 28.49
CA CYS A 12 1.89 48.58 27.11
C CYS A 12 1.90 47.05 27.11
N TYR A 13 0.71 46.45 27.14
CA TYR A 13 0.56 45.03 26.77
C TYR A 13 0.85 44.87 25.29
N GLY A 14 2.07 44.45 24.97
CA GLY A 14 2.41 43.96 23.64
C GLY A 14 1.57 42.73 23.34
N ILE A 15 0.57 42.90 22.46
CA ILE A 15 -0.16 41.76 21.87
C ILE A 15 0.81 41.06 20.94
N PHE A 16 1.56 40.09 21.43
CA PHE A 16 2.26 39.14 20.57
C PHE A 16 1.17 38.30 19.88
N PRO A 17 1.07 38.29 18.54
CA PRO A 17 0.21 37.38 17.87
C PRO A 17 0.72 35.95 18.22
N ALA A 18 -0.04 35.23 19.01
CA ALA A 18 0.18 33.81 19.19
C ALA A 18 0.04 33.19 17.80
N ALA A 19 1.15 32.90 17.14
CA ALA A 19 1.15 32.13 15.91
C ALA A 19 0.52 30.78 16.25
N ALA A 20 -0.77 30.61 15.93
CA ALA A 20 -1.45 29.34 16.08
C ALA A 20 -0.66 28.31 15.27
N GLN A 21 0.01 27.42 15.95
CA GLN A 21 0.72 26.33 15.28
C GLN A 21 -0.34 25.47 14.56
N ASN A 22 -0.32 25.51 13.23
CA ASN A 22 -1.20 24.68 12.41
C ASN A 22 -0.87 23.22 12.68
N LEU A 23 -1.73 22.51 13.43
CA LEU A 23 -1.64 21.07 13.63
C LEU A 23 -2.01 20.35 12.33
N GLY A 24 -1.40 19.18 12.14
CA GLY A 24 -1.55 18.38 10.93
C GLY A 24 -0.63 18.84 9.79
N PHE A 25 -0.94 18.40 8.57
CA PHE A 25 -0.13 18.69 7.40
C PHE A 25 -0.43 20.07 6.81
N SER A 26 0.63 20.77 6.38
CA SER A 26 0.55 22.04 5.65
C SER A 26 1.66 22.15 4.60
N ILE A 27 1.41 22.92 3.55
CA ILE A 27 2.43 23.22 2.54
C ILE A 27 3.38 24.30 3.09
N VAL A 28 4.67 24.06 2.91
CA VAL A 28 5.71 25.04 3.26
C VAL A 28 5.79 26.12 2.16
N ASN A 29 6.12 27.37 2.55
CA ASN A 29 6.38 28.49 1.63
C ASN A 29 5.20 28.96 0.77
N GLY A 30 3.95 28.76 1.18
CA GLY A 30 2.76 29.31 0.52
C GLY A 30 2.53 28.82 -0.92
N GLN A 31 3.13 27.73 -1.32
CA GLN A 31 2.92 27.14 -2.64
C GLN A 31 1.48 26.66 -2.81
N ARG A 32 0.93 26.82 -4.01
CA ARG A 32 -0.43 26.35 -4.31
C ARG A 32 -0.55 24.81 -4.41
N ARG A 33 0.54 24.12 -4.63
CA ARG A 33 0.64 22.66 -4.70
C ARG A 33 2.08 22.24 -4.56
N VAL A 34 2.29 21.02 -4.12
CA VAL A 34 3.62 20.39 -4.04
C VAL A 34 3.64 19.16 -4.93
N GLN A 35 4.76 18.95 -5.61
CA GLN A 35 5.04 17.73 -6.37
C GLN A 35 6.33 17.11 -5.85
N MET A 36 6.29 15.79 -5.65
CA MET A 36 7.46 15.05 -5.18
C MET A 36 7.63 13.73 -5.94
N PRO A 37 8.87 13.26 -6.16
CA PRO A 37 9.11 11.94 -6.70
C PRO A 37 8.66 10.86 -5.70
N ILE A 38 8.16 9.76 -6.25
CA ILE A 38 7.76 8.57 -5.49
C ILE A 38 8.44 7.34 -6.07
N GLU A 39 8.55 6.31 -5.25
CA GLU A 39 8.96 4.99 -5.70
C GLU A 39 7.73 4.08 -5.81
N ILE A 40 7.77 3.13 -6.74
CA ILE A 40 6.70 2.14 -6.92
C ILE A 40 7.30 0.75 -6.81
N TYR A 41 6.81 -0.01 -5.82
CA TYR A 41 7.19 -1.41 -5.59
C TYR A 41 5.93 -2.25 -5.48
N ASN A 42 5.82 -3.29 -6.30
CA ASN A 42 4.64 -4.18 -6.32
C ASN A 42 3.31 -3.39 -6.37
N ASN A 43 3.23 -2.35 -7.21
CA ASN A 43 2.09 -1.41 -7.34
C ASN A 43 1.82 -0.53 -6.11
N LEU A 44 2.62 -0.61 -5.05
CA LEU A 44 2.51 0.24 -3.86
C LEU A 44 3.33 1.52 -4.04
N VAL A 45 2.78 2.62 -3.55
CA VAL A 45 3.42 3.95 -3.58
C VAL A 45 4.25 4.13 -2.32
N VAL A 46 5.53 4.42 -2.47
CA VAL A 46 6.47 4.66 -1.37
C VAL A 46 6.95 6.10 -1.40
N LEU A 47 6.84 6.78 -0.27
CA LEU A 47 7.14 8.19 -0.07
C LEU A 47 8.39 8.36 0.81
N PRO A 48 9.26 9.35 0.51
CA PRO A 48 10.26 9.80 1.46
C PRO A 48 9.59 10.60 2.59
N VAL A 49 9.96 10.29 3.83
CA VAL A 49 9.45 10.92 5.04
C VAL A 49 10.61 11.24 5.97
N VAL A 50 10.58 12.39 6.65
CA VAL A 50 11.50 12.70 7.74
C VAL A 50 10.70 12.79 9.03
N LEU A 51 11.04 11.97 10.02
CA LEU A 51 10.41 12.03 11.33
C LEU A 51 11.19 12.97 12.25
N ASN A 52 10.48 13.83 12.95
CA ASN A 52 11.00 14.81 13.92
C ASN A 52 12.20 15.61 13.38
N GLY A 53 12.20 15.91 12.08
CA GLY A 53 13.22 16.70 11.40
C GLY A 53 14.61 16.04 11.29
N THR A 54 14.79 14.80 11.77
CA THR A 54 16.11 14.18 11.90
C THR A 54 16.24 12.81 11.27
N LEU A 55 15.18 11.99 11.26
CA LEU A 55 15.26 10.60 10.82
C LEU A 55 14.60 10.40 9.43
N PRO A 56 15.40 10.26 8.35
CA PRO A 56 14.88 9.99 7.02
C PRO A 56 14.42 8.53 6.90
N LEU A 57 13.18 8.33 6.52
CA LEU A 57 12.49 7.04 6.40
C LEU A 57 11.72 6.98 5.07
N LYS A 58 11.15 5.82 4.77
CA LYS A 58 10.22 5.61 3.64
C LYS A 58 8.92 5.00 4.14
N PHE A 59 7.80 5.56 3.71
CA PHE A 59 6.46 5.11 4.11
C PHE A 59 5.63 4.74 2.90
N ILE A 60 4.80 3.70 3.04
CA ILE A 60 3.74 3.38 2.06
C ILE A 60 2.62 4.40 2.20
N LEU A 61 2.08 4.87 1.07
CA LEU A 61 0.86 5.66 1.01
C LEU A 61 -0.35 4.73 0.93
N ASP A 62 -1.16 4.70 1.99
CA ASP A 62 -2.24 3.74 2.16
C ASP A 62 -3.57 4.42 2.53
N THR A 63 -4.55 4.37 1.62
CA THR A 63 -5.90 4.88 1.84
C THR A 63 -6.70 4.09 2.87
N GLY A 64 -6.27 2.89 3.23
CA GLY A 64 -6.90 2.00 4.22
C GLY A 64 -6.48 2.29 5.66
N VAL A 65 -5.42 3.08 5.88
CA VAL A 65 -4.87 3.37 7.20
C VAL A 65 -5.33 4.74 7.71
N ARG A 66 -5.87 4.78 8.94
CA ARG A 66 -6.33 6.00 9.59
C ARG A 66 -5.19 6.79 10.22
N THR A 67 -4.43 6.14 11.09
CA THR A 67 -3.32 6.72 11.86
C THR A 67 -2.01 6.18 11.30
N ALA A 68 -1.00 7.03 11.14
CA ALA A 68 0.31 6.61 10.67
C ALA A 68 0.88 5.47 11.52
N ILE A 69 1.55 4.52 10.87
CA ILE A 69 2.14 3.34 11.51
C ILE A 69 3.64 3.33 11.28
N LEU A 70 4.41 3.17 12.34
CA LEU A 70 5.84 2.85 12.29
C LEU A 70 5.99 1.34 12.51
N THR A 71 6.60 0.64 11.57
CA THR A 71 6.60 -0.84 11.56
C THR A 71 7.63 -1.48 12.48
N GLN A 72 8.56 -0.69 13.03
CA GLN A 72 9.61 -1.17 13.91
C GLN A 72 9.85 -0.19 15.06
N LYS A 73 9.80 -0.71 16.28
CA LYS A 73 10.03 0.06 17.50
C LYS A 73 11.41 0.73 17.55
N THR A 74 12.43 0.12 16.97
CA THR A 74 13.80 0.64 16.95
C THR A 74 13.89 2.09 16.46
N PHE A 75 13.09 2.48 15.47
CA PHE A 75 13.11 3.86 14.94
C PHE A 75 12.53 4.87 15.92
N SER A 76 11.51 4.49 16.68
CA SER A 76 10.95 5.35 17.73
C SER A 76 11.89 5.46 18.94
N ASP A 77 12.63 4.39 19.24
CA ASP A 77 13.63 4.40 20.33
C ASP A 77 14.81 5.32 19.97
N ILE A 78 15.28 5.33 18.72
CA ILE A 78 16.30 6.27 18.23
C ILE A 78 15.86 7.73 18.42
N LEU A 79 14.57 8.02 18.22
CA LEU A 79 13.99 9.35 18.37
C LEU A 79 13.55 9.66 19.82
N ASN A 80 13.72 8.71 20.76
CA ASN A 80 13.25 8.80 22.15
C ASN A 80 11.78 9.24 22.24
N LEU A 81 10.90 8.66 21.39
CA LEU A 81 9.49 9.03 21.36
C LEU A 81 8.78 8.54 22.63
N PRO A 82 8.05 9.40 23.34
CA PRO A 82 7.29 8.98 24.52
C PRO A 82 6.06 8.18 24.10
N TYR A 83 5.79 7.07 24.78
CA TYR A 83 4.58 6.29 24.58
C TYR A 83 3.50 6.70 25.57
N SER A 84 2.31 6.93 25.06
CA SER A 84 1.14 7.29 25.89
C SER A 84 0.33 6.06 26.31
N ARG A 85 0.22 5.05 25.44
CA ARG A 85 -0.57 3.83 25.67
C ARG A 85 0.01 2.65 24.88
N ARG A 86 -0.26 1.43 25.38
CA ARG A 86 -0.05 0.18 24.66
C ARG A 86 -1.41 -0.35 24.23
N TYR A 87 -1.52 -0.83 23.02
CA TYR A 87 -2.69 -1.50 22.47
C TYR A 87 -2.31 -2.84 21.89
N THR A 88 -3.21 -3.78 21.99
CA THR A 88 -3.17 -5.00 21.21
C THR A 88 -4.16 -4.81 20.07
N ILE A 89 -3.66 -4.86 18.85
CA ILE A 89 -4.45 -4.64 17.63
C ILE A 89 -4.47 -5.91 16.78
N SER A 90 -5.50 -6.05 15.99
CA SER A 90 -5.62 -7.12 14.99
C SER A 90 -5.73 -6.50 13.60
N GLY A 91 -5.49 -7.33 12.59
CA GLY A 91 -5.61 -6.91 11.20
C GLY A 91 -5.82 -8.11 10.28
N PRO A 92 -5.98 -7.90 8.99
CA PRO A 92 -6.12 -8.98 8.02
C PRO A 92 -4.98 -10.00 8.14
N GLY A 93 -5.28 -11.28 7.90
CA GLY A 93 -4.29 -12.36 7.88
C GLY A 93 -4.37 -13.33 9.05
N GLY A 94 -5.52 -13.44 9.73
CA GLY A 94 -5.73 -14.40 10.80
C GLY A 94 -6.08 -13.76 12.14
N GLU A 95 -6.01 -14.56 13.20
CA GLU A 95 -6.38 -14.16 14.57
C GLU A 95 -5.19 -13.61 15.38
N LYS A 96 -4.01 -13.49 14.78
CA LYS A 96 -2.84 -13.02 15.50
C LYS A 96 -3.05 -11.59 15.96
N LEU A 97 -2.92 -11.40 17.26
CA LEU A 97 -2.90 -10.10 17.88
C LEU A 97 -1.47 -9.55 17.88
N VAL A 98 -1.31 -8.28 17.58
CA VAL A 98 -0.01 -7.61 17.57
C VAL A 98 -0.01 -6.44 18.54
N ASP A 99 1.08 -6.29 19.24
CA ASP A 99 1.23 -5.19 20.18
C ASP A 99 1.77 -3.93 19.50
N ALA A 100 1.17 -2.81 19.84
CA ALA A 100 1.53 -1.50 19.33
C ALA A 100 1.49 -0.46 20.45
N PHE A 101 2.36 0.52 20.36
CA PHE A 101 2.39 1.70 21.23
C PHE A 101 1.82 2.89 20.49
N VAL A 102 1.17 3.78 21.21
CA VAL A 102 0.78 5.09 20.69
C VAL A 102 1.78 6.13 21.17
N THR A 103 2.32 6.87 20.22
CA THR A 103 3.07 8.10 20.48
C THR A 103 2.33 9.27 19.88
N ASN A 104 2.44 10.44 20.49
CA ASN A 104 1.76 11.66 20.06
C ASN A 104 2.78 12.77 19.81
N ASN A 105 2.33 13.83 19.18
CA ASN A 105 3.13 15.02 18.89
C ASN A 105 4.35 14.73 17.99
N VAL A 106 4.20 13.79 17.06
CA VAL A 106 5.24 13.47 16.08
C VAL A 106 5.19 14.49 14.95
N SER A 107 6.36 14.97 14.52
CA SER A 107 6.51 15.72 13.25
C SER A 107 6.75 14.74 12.10
N ILE A 108 5.96 14.87 11.05
CA ILE A 108 6.09 14.06 9.81
C ILE A 108 6.31 15.04 8.66
N GLU A 109 7.48 15.01 8.06
CA GLU A 109 7.83 15.92 6.97
C GLU A 109 7.97 15.15 5.67
N LEU A 110 7.44 15.73 4.57
CA LEU A 110 7.67 15.27 3.20
C LEU A 110 8.26 16.44 2.39
N PRO A 111 8.86 16.20 1.23
CA PRO A 111 9.35 17.28 0.39
C PRO A 111 8.29 18.37 0.16
N GLY A 112 8.52 19.57 0.71
CA GLY A 112 7.59 20.72 0.62
C GLY A 112 6.34 20.66 1.51
N ILE A 113 6.22 19.66 2.37
CA ILE A 113 5.10 19.47 3.31
C ILE A 113 5.66 19.35 4.73
N GLN A 114 5.04 20.04 5.67
CA GLN A 114 5.31 19.90 7.09
C GLN A 114 4.06 19.41 7.81
N GLY A 115 4.19 18.34 8.58
CA GLY A 115 3.17 17.83 9.48
C GLY A 115 3.60 17.97 10.94
N ARG A 116 2.71 18.42 11.82
CA ARG A 116 2.97 18.63 13.24
C ARG A 116 1.86 18.06 14.10
N GLY A 117 2.21 17.54 15.27
CA GLY A 117 1.24 17.09 16.26
C GLY A 117 0.53 15.78 15.88
N HIS A 118 1.16 14.94 15.06
CA HIS A 118 0.57 13.67 14.64
C HIS A 118 0.62 12.63 15.75
N ALA A 119 -0.43 11.81 15.83
CA ALA A 119 -0.38 10.54 16.54
C ALA A 119 0.19 9.47 15.62
N MET A 120 0.92 8.51 16.18
CA MET A 120 1.50 7.40 15.43
C MET A 120 1.39 6.10 16.22
N LEU A 121 1.03 5.02 15.55
CA LEU A 121 1.14 3.67 16.07
C LEU A 121 2.54 3.14 15.79
N VAL A 122 3.20 2.62 16.80
CA VAL A 122 4.53 2.02 16.72
C VAL A 122 4.37 0.52 17.00
N LEU A 123 4.61 -0.32 16.02
CA LEU A 123 4.56 -1.78 16.19
C LEU A 123 5.75 -2.23 17.04
N GLU A 124 5.49 -3.14 18.00
CA GLU A 124 6.54 -3.66 18.88
C GLU A 124 7.59 -4.44 18.10
N GLU A 125 7.16 -5.22 17.11
CA GLU A 125 8.01 -6.00 16.21
C GLU A 125 7.64 -5.76 14.74
N ASP A 126 8.52 -6.13 13.82
CA ASP A 126 8.25 -6.07 12.37
C ASP A 126 7.36 -7.25 11.93
N TYR A 127 6.07 -7.18 12.27
CA TYR A 127 5.09 -8.20 11.90
C TYR A 127 4.86 -8.32 10.39
N LEU A 128 5.01 -7.22 9.65
CA LEU A 128 4.71 -7.15 8.22
C LEU A 128 5.89 -7.56 7.34
N GLN A 129 7.12 -7.45 7.84
CA GLN A 129 8.36 -7.69 7.09
C GLN A 129 8.39 -6.97 5.72
N LEU A 130 7.84 -5.76 5.68
CA LEU A 130 7.67 -4.99 4.43
C LEU A 130 8.99 -4.84 3.68
N ARG A 131 10.07 -4.55 4.38
CA ARG A 131 11.41 -4.42 3.83
C ARG A 131 11.82 -5.65 3.01
N ASN A 132 11.56 -6.83 3.54
CA ASN A 132 11.97 -8.09 2.91
C ASN A 132 11.09 -8.45 1.69
N TYR A 133 9.77 -8.27 1.80
CA TYR A 133 8.84 -8.60 0.70
C TYR A 133 8.79 -7.54 -0.40
N MET A 134 9.12 -6.30 -0.10
CA MET A 134 9.20 -5.24 -1.10
C MET A 134 10.59 -5.10 -1.72
N GLY A 135 11.62 -5.62 -1.04
CA GLY A 135 13.02 -5.50 -1.50
C GLY A 135 13.53 -4.06 -1.50
N THR A 136 12.99 -3.25 -0.61
CA THR A 136 13.39 -1.85 -0.39
C THR A 136 13.13 -1.48 1.06
N ASP A 137 13.87 -0.48 1.55
CA ASP A 137 13.62 0.02 2.89
C ASP A 137 12.24 0.67 2.96
N VAL A 138 11.38 0.12 3.79
CA VAL A 138 10.06 0.66 4.14
C VAL A 138 9.91 0.52 5.65
N HIS A 139 9.56 1.63 6.29
CA HIS A 139 9.61 1.77 7.73
C HIS A 139 8.26 2.09 8.36
N GLY A 140 7.27 2.43 7.52
CA GLY A 140 5.96 2.81 8.01
C GLY A 140 4.90 2.94 6.92
N ILE A 141 3.71 3.33 7.35
CA ILE A 141 2.52 3.51 6.52
C ILE A 141 1.89 4.85 6.89
N LEU A 142 1.52 5.64 5.89
CA LEU A 142 0.87 6.94 6.04
C LEU A 142 -0.40 6.97 5.19
N GLY A 143 -1.51 7.44 5.77
CA GLY A 143 -2.79 7.34 5.09
C GLY A 143 -3.72 8.54 5.24
N TYR A 144 -4.86 8.33 5.87
CA TYR A 144 -5.98 9.27 5.95
C TYR A 144 -5.58 10.70 6.32
N GLU A 145 -4.62 10.89 7.20
CA GLU A 145 -4.19 12.22 7.64
C GLU A 145 -3.71 13.09 6.46
N LEU A 146 -3.09 12.46 5.44
CA LEU A 146 -2.67 13.16 4.23
C LEU A 146 -3.85 13.38 3.27
N PHE A 147 -4.70 12.36 3.08
CA PHE A 147 -5.85 12.41 2.18
C PHE A 147 -6.95 13.35 2.66
N SER A 148 -7.12 13.51 3.96
CA SER A 148 -8.10 14.44 4.53
C SER A 148 -7.67 15.90 4.37
N ARG A 149 -6.38 16.17 4.22
CA ARG A 149 -5.83 17.53 4.16
C ARG A 149 -5.60 18.00 2.73
N PHE A 150 -5.29 17.07 1.81
CA PHE A 150 -4.94 17.40 0.43
C PHE A 150 -5.76 16.60 -0.57
N ILE A 151 -5.94 17.19 -1.74
CA ILE A 151 -6.26 16.45 -2.95
C ILE A 151 -4.99 15.74 -3.40
N VAL A 152 -5.02 14.41 -3.40
CA VAL A 152 -3.85 13.56 -3.61
C VAL A 152 -3.89 12.99 -5.02
N GLN A 153 -2.96 13.39 -5.87
CA GLN A 153 -2.81 12.85 -7.23
C GLN A 153 -1.59 11.94 -7.30
N VAL A 154 -1.80 10.70 -7.74
CA VAL A 154 -0.75 9.72 -8.02
C VAL A 154 -0.62 9.52 -9.52
N ASP A 155 0.54 9.84 -10.07
CA ASP A 155 0.94 9.50 -11.43
C ASP A 155 1.93 8.34 -11.40
N TYR A 156 1.43 7.12 -11.55
CA TYR A 156 2.24 5.90 -11.50
C TYR A 156 3.25 5.80 -12.65
N GLU A 157 2.93 6.40 -13.80
CA GLU A 157 3.80 6.36 -14.98
C GLU A 157 4.99 7.30 -14.81
N LYS A 158 4.74 8.53 -14.36
CA LYS A 158 5.78 9.53 -14.09
C LYS A 158 6.44 9.36 -12.75
N LYS A 159 5.87 8.52 -11.87
CA LYS A 159 6.28 8.35 -10.47
C LYS A 159 6.31 9.67 -9.71
N ILE A 160 5.23 10.42 -9.79
CA ILE A 160 5.07 11.72 -9.12
C ILE A 160 3.80 11.68 -8.27
N LEU A 161 3.95 12.11 -7.02
CA LEU A 161 2.85 12.47 -6.14
C LEU A 161 2.64 13.98 -6.20
N THR A 162 1.39 14.42 -6.37
CA THR A 162 1.03 15.85 -6.27
C THR A 162 0.03 16.03 -5.15
N LEU A 163 0.33 16.92 -4.23
CA LEU A 163 -0.52 17.31 -3.11
C LEU A 163 -1.00 18.74 -3.34
N THR A 164 -2.32 18.94 -3.34
CA THR A 164 -2.94 20.26 -3.59
C THR A 164 -3.96 20.53 -2.51
N PRO A 165 -3.91 21.67 -1.80
CA PRO A 165 -4.96 22.09 -0.89
C PRO A 165 -6.32 22.15 -1.63
N PRO A 166 -7.44 21.77 -0.98
CA PRO A 166 -8.75 21.70 -1.63
C PRO A 166 -9.17 23.00 -2.34
N GLU A 167 -8.88 24.15 -1.74
CA GLU A 167 -9.21 25.48 -2.26
C GLU A 167 -8.42 25.82 -3.54
N ASN A 168 -7.25 25.25 -3.73
CA ASN A 168 -6.39 25.47 -4.89
C ASN A 168 -6.63 24.46 -6.02
N PHE A 169 -7.40 23.41 -5.76
CA PHE A 169 -7.58 22.33 -6.73
C PHE A 169 -8.59 22.71 -7.83
N ARG A 170 -8.24 22.38 -9.06
CA ARG A 170 -9.14 22.42 -10.22
C ARG A 170 -9.06 21.09 -10.95
N LYS A 171 -10.22 20.43 -11.14
CA LYS A 171 -10.30 19.15 -11.85
C LYS A 171 -9.73 19.29 -13.26
N PRO A 172 -8.73 18.47 -13.66
CA PRO A 172 -8.21 18.50 -15.03
C PRO A 172 -9.24 17.98 -16.03
N ARG A 173 -9.35 18.65 -17.20
CA ARG A 173 -10.41 18.39 -18.21
C ARG A 173 -10.49 16.94 -18.72
N ARG A 174 -9.35 16.21 -18.77
CA ARG A 174 -9.26 14.85 -19.34
C ARG A 174 -9.50 13.74 -18.32
N TYR A 175 -9.91 14.07 -17.10
CA TYR A 175 -10.18 13.09 -16.05
C TYR A 175 -11.68 12.85 -15.94
N GLN A 176 -12.05 11.59 -15.85
CA GLN A 176 -13.42 11.18 -15.52
C GLN A 176 -13.63 11.20 -14.02
N THR A 177 -14.83 11.55 -13.59
CA THR A 177 -15.23 11.52 -12.19
C THR A 177 -15.85 10.17 -11.85
N LEU A 178 -15.42 9.58 -10.77
CA LEU A 178 -16.01 8.42 -10.12
C LEU A 178 -16.45 8.83 -8.71
N PRO A 179 -17.73 8.75 -8.38
CA PRO A 179 -18.19 8.97 -7.01
C PRO A 179 -17.59 7.93 -6.05
N MET A 180 -17.24 8.37 -4.86
CA MET A 180 -16.86 7.50 -3.75
C MET A 180 -17.59 7.91 -2.48
N LYS A 181 -17.55 7.08 -1.45
CA LYS A 181 -18.00 7.39 -0.11
C LYS A 181 -16.86 7.21 0.87
N ILE A 182 -16.70 8.16 1.78
CA ILE A 182 -15.76 8.04 2.88
C ILE A 182 -16.52 7.51 4.09
N GLU A 183 -16.19 6.29 4.52
CA GLU A 183 -16.76 5.67 5.70
C GLU A 183 -15.62 5.22 6.62
N ASP A 184 -15.64 5.63 7.88
CA ASP A 184 -14.55 5.41 8.83
C ASP A 184 -13.17 5.71 8.24
N THR A 185 -13.05 6.90 7.64
CA THR A 185 -11.80 7.41 7.04
C THR A 185 -11.33 6.71 5.75
N LYS A 186 -12.06 5.72 5.24
CA LYS A 186 -11.70 4.91 4.08
C LYS A 186 -12.58 5.18 2.87
N PRO A 187 -12.02 5.20 1.65
CA PRO A 187 -12.75 5.50 0.41
C PRO A 187 -13.38 4.23 -0.20
N TYR A 188 -14.68 4.22 -0.38
CA TYR A 188 -15.44 3.14 -1.01
C TYR A 188 -16.07 3.58 -2.32
N ILE A 189 -16.08 2.69 -3.29
CA ILE A 189 -16.84 2.82 -4.54
C ILE A 189 -17.88 1.71 -4.64
N ILE A 190 -18.95 1.95 -5.39
CA ILE A 190 -19.91 0.92 -5.80
C ILE A 190 -19.76 0.76 -7.31
N THR A 191 -19.49 -0.45 -7.77
CA THR A 191 -19.19 -0.69 -9.17
C THR A 191 -19.65 -2.06 -9.66
N PRO A 192 -20.06 -2.18 -10.94
CA PRO A 192 -20.41 -3.47 -11.54
C PRO A 192 -19.20 -4.40 -11.63
N VAL A 193 -19.40 -5.62 -11.16
CA VAL A 193 -18.50 -6.76 -11.32
C VAL A 193 -19.24 -7.87 -12.06
N VAL A 194 -18.59 -8.46 -13.06
CA VAL A 194 -19.11 -9.62 -13.80
C VAL A 194 -18.15 -10.78 -13.56
N LEU A 195 -18.62 -11.82 -12.89
CA LEU A 195 -17.86 -13.04 -12.65
C LEU A 195 -17.70 -13.86 -13.94
N GLN A 196 -16.87 -14.89 -13.89
CA GLN A 196 -16.54 -15.68 -15.08
C GLN A 196 -17.76 -16.44 -15.63
N ASP A 197 -18.66 -16.89 -14.77
CA ASP A 197 -19.93 -17.54 -15.13
C ASP A 197 -21.01 -16.60 -15.71
N GLY A 198 -20.76 -15.28 -15.68
CA GLY A 198 -21.69 -14.25 -16.13
C GLY A 198 -22.53 -13.61 -15.02
N THR A 199 -22.42 -14.09 -13.79
CA THR A 199 -23.07 -13.45 -12.63
C THR A 199 -22.63 -12.00 -12.50
N THR A 200 -23.61 -11.10 -12.39
CA THR A 200 -23.37 -9.64 -12.31
C THR A 200 -23.93 -9.10 -11.00
N PHE A 201 -23.17 -8.23 -10.34
CA PHE A 201 -23.61 -7.54 -9.14
C PHE A 201 -22.85 -6.22 -8.96
N ASN A 202 -23.44 -5.28 -8.22
CA ASN A 202 -22.77 -4.06 -7.81
C ASN A 202 -22.00 -4.33 -6.51
N ALA A 203 -20.68 -4.31 -6.58
CA ALA A 203 -19.81 -4.53 -5.43
C ALA A 203 -19.45 -3.20 -4.77
N LYS A 204 -19.58 -3.13 -3.44
CA LYS A 204 -19.01 -2.07 -2.61
C LYS A 204 -17.55 -2.43 -2.31
N LEU A 205 -16.61 -1.69 -2.86
CA LEU A 205 -15.18 -1.98 -2.80
C LEU A 205 -14.40 -0.83 -2.15
N LEU A 206 -13.49 -1.17 -1.25
CA LEU A 206 -12.49 -0.23 -0.73
C LEU A 206 -11.49 0.09 -1.85
N MET A 207 -11.19 1.36 -2.09
CA MET A 207 -10.06 1.78 -2.92
C MET A 207 -8.80 1.77 -2.06
N ASP A 208 -8.06 0.67 -2.09
CA ASP A 208 -6.97 0.35 -1.16
C ASP A 208 -5.59 0.49 -1.82
N SER A 209 -4.93 1.64 -1.61
CA SER A 209 -3.59 1.88 -2.16
C SER A 209 -2.48 1.16 -1.38
N GLY A 210 -2.76 0.59 -0.21
CA GLY A 210 -1.87 -0.25 0.57
C GLY A 210 -1.89 -1.73 0.16
N ALA A 211 -2.81 -2.13 -0.73
CA ALA A 211 -2.90 -3.48 -1.26
C ALA A 211 -2.25 -3.59 -2.64
N SER A 212 -1.32 -4.52 -2.82
CA SER A 212 -0.57 -4.71 -4.08
C SER A 212 -1.36 -5.44 -5.17
N HIS A 213 -2.37 -6.24 -4.79
CA HIS A 213 -3.22 -7.01 -5.72
C HIS A 213 -4.13 -6.12 -6.59
N GLY A 214 -4.82 -6.73 -7.57
CA GLY A 214 -5.80 -6.02 -8.41
C GLY A 214 -7.16 -5.88 -7.73
N LEU A 215 -7.79 -7.01 -7.49
CA LEU A 215 -9.12 -7.09 -6.90
C LEU A 215 -9.14 -8.16 -5.80
N LEU A 216 -9.81 -7.87 -4.69
CA LEU A 216 -10.20 -8.83 -3.68
C LEU A 216 -11.72 -8.86 -3.63
N LEU A 217 -12.31 -10.05 -3.66
CA LEU A 217 -13.73 -10.29 -3.51
C LEU A 217 -13.95 -11.31 -2.39
N ASP A 218 -14.64 -10.92 -1.33
CA ASP A 218 -14.88 -11.80 -0.17
C ASP A 218 -16.17 -12.60 -0.35
N PRO A 219 -16.09 -13.94 -0.53
CA PRO A 219 -17.24 -14.82 -0.70
C PRO A 219 -18.20 -14.82 0.50
N MET A 220 -17.71 -14.44 1.69
CA MET A 220 -18.53 -14.39 2.90
C MET A 220 -19.51 -13.23 2.94
N THR A 221 -19.34 -12.24 2.05
CA THR A 221 -20.13 -11.01 2.04
C THR A 221 -21.37 -11.07 1.14
N ASP A 222 -21.34 -11.91 0.11
CA ASP A 222 -22.46 -12.08 -0.82
C ASP A 222 -22.38 -13.48 -1.46
N LYS A 223 -23.47 -14.24 -1.41
CA LYS A 223 -23.57 -15.60 -1.95
C LYS A 223 -23.28 -15.68 -3.45
N ARG A 224 -23.41 -14.57 -4.18
CA ARG A 224 -23.07 -14.47 -5.61
C ARG A 224 -21.56 -14.46 -5.85
N ILE A 225 -20.76 -14.07 -4.87
CA ILE A 225 -19.30 -14.02 -4.98
C ILE A 225 -18.78 -15.45 -4.82
N GLN A 226 -18.58 -16.13 -5.95
CA GLN A 226 -17.99 -17.46 -5.98
C GLN A 226 -16.70 -17.46 -6.80
N PRO A 227 -15.64 -18.12 -6.32
CA PRO A 227 -14.45 -18.34 -7.12
C PRO A 227 -14.82 -19.08 -8.42
N PRO A 228 -14.21 -18.76 -9.56
CA PRO A 228 -14.46 -19.50 -10.81
C PRO A 228 -13.99 -20.95 -10.69
N SER A 229 -14.38 -21.80 -11.65
CA SER A 229 -13.99 -23.22 -11.68
C SER A 229 -12.48 -23.40 -11.85
N HIS A 230 -11.81 -22.45 -12.54
CA HIS A 230 -10.37 -22.47 -12.76
C HIS A 230 -9.69 -21.49 -11.82
N VAL A 231 -9.09 -22.02 -10.76
CA VAL A 231 -8.42 -21.24 -9.70
C VAL A 231 -7.13 -21.92 -9.25
N ILE A 232 -6.27 -21.13 -8.66
CA ILE A 232 -5.10 -21.64 -7.91
C ILE A 232 -5.23 -21.21 -6.45
N SER A 233 -4.77 -22.05 -5.52
CA SER A 233 -4.62 -21.68 -4.11
C SER A 233 -3.25 -21.05 -3.89
N SER A 234 -3.22 -19.94 -3.16
CA SER A 234 -1.99 -19.18 -2.90
C SER A 234 -2.12 -18.32 -1.65
N VAL A 235 -1.00 -17.85 -1.13
CA VAL A 235 -0.97 -16.66 -0.26
C VAL A 235 -1.31 -15.46 -1.14
N ILE A 236 -2.45 -14.85 -0.87
CA ILE A 236 -3.02 -13.73 -1.65
C ILE A 236 -2.70 -12.37 -1.06
N GLY A 237 -2.16 -12.32 0.15
CA GLY A 237 -1.77 -11.11 0.85
C GLY A 237 -1.15 -11.39 2.21
N ARG A 238 -0.67 -10.31 2.84
CA ARG A 238 -0.17 -10.30 4.21
C ARG A 238 -0.70 -9.07 4.92
N GLY A 239 -1.19 -9.26 6.12
CA GLY A 239 -1.62 -8.17 6.99
C GLY A 239 -1.00 -8.29 8.37
N LEU A 240 -1.44 -7.47 9.31
CA LEU A 240 -0.96 -7.50 10.69
C LEU A 240 -1.24 -8.85 11.37
N GLY A 241 -2.36 -9.51 11.03
CA GLY A 241 -2.72 -10.84 11.55
C GLY A 241 -1.91 -12.00 10.95
N GLY A 242 -1.15 -11.77 9.88
CA GLY A 242 -0.36 -12.80 9.21
C GLY A 242 -0.65 -12.94 7.72
N GLU A 243 -0.53 -14.17 7.22
CA GLU A 243 -0.78 -14.49 5.81
C GLU A 243 -2.27 -14.64 5.53
N ILE A 244 -2.70 -14.11 4.39
CA ILE A 244 -4.05 -14.31 3.87
C ILE A 244 -3.97 -15.39 2.81
N ILE A 245 -4.58 -16.54 3.07
CA ILE A 245 -4.67 -17.65 2.12
C ILE A 245 -6.00 -17.54 1.37
N GLY A 246 -6.01 -17.93 0.13
CA GLY A 246 -7.22 -17.91 -0.68
C GLY A 246 -7.02 -18.46 -2.08
N LYS A 247 -8.06 -18.32 -2.87
CA LYS A 247 -8.09 -18.72 -4.28
C LYS A 247 -7.86 -17.50 -5.18
N VAL A 248 -7.12 -17.70 -6.26
CA VAL A 248 -6.87 -16.68 -7.27
C VAL A 248 -7.48 -17.17 -8.57
N GLY A 249 -8.29 -16.35 -9.21
CA GLY A 249 -8.92 -16.68 -10.47
C GLY A 249 -9.24 -15.43 -11.30
N ARG A 250 -9.77 -15.62 -12.51
CA ARG A 250 -10.16 -14.51 -13.37
C ARG A 250 -11.65 -14.23 -13.24
N ILE A 251 -11.99 -12.94 -13.26
CA ILE A 251 -13.36 -12.47 -13.48
C ILE A 251 -13.49 -11.99 -14.93
N ARG A 252 -14.73 -11.99 -15.45
CA ARG A 252 -14.98 -11.50 -16.81
C ARG A 252 -14.69 -10.02 -16.94
N SER A 253 -15.16 -9.20 -16.00
CA SER A 253 -14.87 -7.76 -16.01
C SER A 253 -15.17 -7.08 -14.69
N ILE A 254 -14.52 -5.95 -14.49
CA ILE A 254 -14.86 -4.92 -13.49
C ILE A 254 -14.89 -3.56 -14.18
N GLU A 255 -15.79 -2.68 -13.75
CA GLU A 255 -15.85 -1.31 -14.23
C GLU A 255 -15.30 -0.35 -13.15
N ILE A 256 -14.40 0.54 -13.54
CA ILE A 256 -13.88 1.62 -12.69
C ILE A 256 -14.26 2.94 -13.35
N GLY A 257 -15.35 3.53 -12.87
CA GLY A 257 -16.02 4.61 -13.59
C GLY A 257 -16.57 4.11 -14.93
N SER A 258 -16.28 4.79 -16.03
CA SER A 258 -16.64 4.34 -17.37
C SER A 258 -15.60 3.40 -18.00
N TYR A 259 -14.57 3.01 -17.28
CA TYR A 259 -13.50 2.17 -17.80
C TYR A 259 -13.74 0.71 -17.45
N LYS A 260 -13.93 -0.13 -18.46
CA LYS A 260 -14.09 -1.57 -18.31
C LYS A 260 -12.75 -2.28 -18.43
N LEU A 261 -12.40 -3.06 -17.40
CA LEU A 261 -11.22 -3.92 -17.36
C LEU A 261 -11.69 -5.37 -17.54
N LEU A 262 -11.16 -6.03 -18.56
CA LEU A 262 -11.53 -7.41 -18.90
C LEU A 262 -10.52 -8.40 -18.35
N ASN A 263 -10.96 -9.61 -18.01
CA ASN A 263 -10.14 -10.72 -17.52
C ASN A 263 -9.23 -10.31 -16.34
N ALA A 264 -9.75 -9.43 -15.46
CA ALA A 264 -9.02 -9.03 -14.28
C ALA A 264 -8.83 -10.22 -13.32
N ILE A 265 -7.70 -10.21 -12.61
CA ILE A 265 -7.41 -11.20 -11.59
C ILE A 265 -8.10 -10.76 -10.28
N ALA A 266 -8.83 -11.69 -9.69
CA ALA A 266 -9.47 -11.52 -8.40
C ALA A 266 -8.95 -12.54 -7.39
N ASN A 267 -8.72 -12.08 -6.18
CA ASN A 267 -8.38 -12.87 -5.01
C ASN A 267 -9.65 -13.13 -4.21
N PHE A 268 -9.90 -14.38 -3.86
CA PHE A 268 -11.01 -14.83 -3.05
C PHE A 268 -10.46 -15.42 -1.76
N PRO A 269 -10.45 -14.66 -0.66
CA PRO A 269 -9.90 -15.15 0.61
C PRO A 269 -10.69 -16.35 1.15
N ASP A 270 -9.97 -17.27 1.79
CA ASP A 270 -10.59 -18.36 2.51
C ASP A 270 -11.24 -17.83 3.80
N PRO A 271 -12.39 -18.37 4.23
CA PRO A 271 -13.16 -17.85 5.36
C PRO A 271 -12.37 -17.71 6.67
N ASN A 272 -11.42 -18.62 6.89
CA ASN A 272 -10.64 -18.68 8.13
C ASN A 272 -9.33 -17.87 8.06
N SER A 273 -8.95 -17.37 6.89
CA SER A 273 -7.69 -16.62 6.70
C SER A 273 -7.89 -15.10 6.62
N TYR A 274 -9.15 -14.66 6.44
CA TYR A 274 -9.50 -13.26 6.31
C TYR A 274 -10.49 -12.87 7.40
N THR A 275 -9.99 -12.74 8.62
CA THR A 275 -10.74 -12.07 9.67
C THR A 275 -10.67 -10.59 9.40
N ASP A 276 -11.72 -10.06 8.80
CA ASP A 276 -11.86 -8.61 8.65
C ASP A 276 -12.29 -8.03 10.00
N THR A 277 -11.34 -7.47 10.73
CA THR A 277 -11.61 -6.71 11.96
C THR A 277 -12.52 -5.50 11.70
N LEU A 278 -12.77 -5.16 10.44
CA LEU A 278 -13.75 -4.17 10.03
C LEU A 278 -15.20 -4.66 10.20
N LYS A 279 -15.43 -5.94 10.51
CA LYS A 279 -16.74 -6.40 10.99
C LYS A 279 -17.11 -5.85 12.37
N THR A 280 -16.15 -5.28 13.10
CA THR A 280 -16.41 -4.62 14.38
C THR A 280 -17.03 -3.22 14.26
N GLY A 281 -16.99 -2.62 13.08
CA GLY A 281 -17.70 -1.36 12.82
C GLY A 281 -18.66 -1.58 11.66
N ASN A 282 -19.95 -1.62 11.83
CA ASN A 282 -21.08 -1.68 10.90
C ASN A 282 -20.86 -1.33 9.40
N ILE A 283 -19.62 -1.37 8.89
CA ILE A 283 -19.27 -1.00 7.52
C ILE A 283 -19.16 -2.27 6.70
N PHE A 284 -20.18 -2.50 5.89
CA PHE A 284 -20.21 -3.59 4.93
C PHE A 284 -19.38 -3.26 3.69
N ARG A 285 -18.60 -4.24 3.18
CA ARG A 285 -17.94 -4.19 1.87
C ARG A 285 -17.83 -5.59 1.28
N ASN A 286 -17.81 -5.66 -0.06
CA ASN A 286 -17.60 -6.93 -0.79
C ASN A 286 -16.13 -7.25 -1.03
N GLY A 287 -15.23 -6.28 -0.86
CA GLY A 287 -13.82 -6.47 -1.13
C GLY A 287 -13.04 -5.16 -1.28
N ALA A 288 -11.97 -5.21 -2.07
CA ALA A 288 -11.09 -4.07 -2.29
C ALA A 288 -10.53 -4.03 -3.73
N VAL A 289 -10.32 -2.83 -4.25
CA VAL A 289 -9.54 -2.54 -5.47
C VAL A 289 -8.16 -2.10 -5.02
N GLY A 290 -7.13 -2.84 -5.41
CA GLY A 290 -5.76 -2.58 -5.02
C GLY A 290 -4.91 -1.91 -6.11
N GLY A 291 -3.62 -1.80 -5.80
CA GLY A 291 -2.63 -1.07 -6.60
C GLY A 291 -2.47 -1.56 -8.03
N GLU A 292 -2.65 -2.85 -8.33
CA GLU A 292 -2.53 -3.35 -9.71
C GLU A 292 -3.59 -2.77 -10.64
N ILE A 293 -4.81 -2.56 -10.16
CA ILE A 293 -5.85 -1.87 -10.93
C ILE A 293 -5.59 -0.36 -10.92
N MET A 294 -5.32 0.24 -9.74
CA MET A 294 -5.10 1.67 -9.63
C MET A 294 -3.90 2.16 -10.45
N SER A 295 -2.82 1.38 -10.53
CA SER A 295 -1.62 1.73 -11.30
C SER A 295 -1.84 1.82 -12.82
N ARG A 296 -3.01 1.41 -13.33
CA ARG A 296 -3.42 1.55 -14.74
C ARG A 296 -3.97 2.93 -15.07
N PHE A 297 -4.03 3.79 -14.06
CA PHE A 297 -4.55 5.15 -14.17
C PHE A 297 -3.56 6.18 -13.60
N SER A 298 -3.66 7.41 -14.06
CA SER A 298 -3.33 8.56 -13.24
C SER A 298 -4.57 8.86 -12.41
N ILE A 299 -4.47 8.78 -11.08
CA ILE A 299 -5.60 8.81 -10.15
C ILE A 299 -5.50 10.02 -9.23
N ILE A 300 -6.63 10.67 -8.95
CA ILE A 300 -6.73 11.80 -8.02
C ILE A 300 -7.82 11.47 -7.00
N PHE A 301 -7.46 11.47 -5.74
CA PHE A 301 -8.40 11.32 -4.63
C PHE A 301 -8.79 12.70 -4.08
N ASN A 302 -10.06 12.99 -4.08
CA ASN A 302 -10.66 14.20 -3.51
C ASN A 302 -11.60 13.80 -2.37
N PHE A 303 -11.04 13.57 -1.18
CA PHE A 303 -11.82 13.16 -0.01
C PHE A 303 -12.87 14.18 0.40
N PRO A 304 -12.58 15.50 0.45
CA PRO A 304 -13.59 16.50 0.79
C PRO A 304 -14.82 16.51 -0.11
N LYS A 305 -14.68 16.11 -1.39
CA LYS A 305 -15.81 16.02 -2.32
C LYS A 305 -16.35 14.62 -2.51
N GLU A 306 -15.76 13.63 -1.87
CA GLU A 306 -16.08 12.23 -2.09
C GLU A 306 -16.03 11.83 -3.58
N GLU A 307 -14.96 12.24 -4.26
CA GLU A 307 -14.77 12.00 -5.70
C GLU A 307 -13.36 11.47 -5.98
N ILE A 308 -13.27 10.53 -6.90
CA ILE A 308 -12.03 10.09 -7.53
C ILE A 308 -12.03 10.56 -8.97
N TYR A 309 -10.89 11.06 -9.45
CA TYR A 309 -10.74 11.39 -10.86
C TYR A 309 -9.72 10.48 -11.50
N LEU A 310 -10.09 9.92 -12.65
CA LEU A 310 -9.32 8.86 -13.31
C LEU A 310 -9.00 9.27 -14.76
N ARG A 311 -7.77 8.98 -15.18
CA ARG A 311 -7.33 9.05 -16.57
C ARG A 311 -6.47 7.83 -16.87
N LYS A 312 -6.77 7.09 -17.93
CA LYS A 312 -5.95 5.96 -18.39
C LYS A 312 -4.50 6.39 -18.61
N ASN A 313 -3.57 5.53 -18.20
CA ASN A 313 -2.16 5.64 -18.54
C ASN A 313 -1.73 4.53 -19.53
N ALA A 314 -0.44 4.44 -19.86
CA ALA A 314 0.10 3.44 -20.80
C ALA A 314 -0.10 1.99 -20.32
N SER A 315 -0.26 1.76 -19.01
CA SER A 315 -0.48 0.42 -18.45
C SER A 315 -1.93 -0.06 -18.56
N PHE A 316 -2.89 0.81 -18.93
CA PHE A 316 -4.31 0.46 -18.96
C PHE A 316 -4.62 -0.76 -19.84
N LYS A 317 -3.95 -0.89 -20.99
CA LYS A 317 -4.17 -1.98 -21.95
C LYS A 317 -3.35 -3.23 -21.67
N LYS A 318 -2.46 -3.22 -20.65
CA LYS A 318 -1.67 -4.41 -20.29
C LYS A 318 -2.57 -5.51 -19.76
N GLY A 319 -2.32 -6.76 -20.17
CA GLY A 319 -2.98 -7.93 -19.59
C GLY A 319 -2.76 -8.04 -18.08
N PHE A 320 -3.60 -8.83 -17.44
CA PHE A 320 -3.39 -9.22 -16.05
C PHE A 320 -2.64 -10.55 -16.02
N HIS A 321 -1.57 -10.62 -15.24
CA HIS A 321 -0.79 -11.83 -15.03
C HIS A 321 -0.53 -12.03 -13.55
N TYR A 322 -0.72 -13.24 -13.07
CA TYR A 322 -0.47 -13.60 -11.69
C TYR A 322 0.68 -14.58 -11.59
N ASN A 323 1.79 -14.12 -11.03
CA ASN A 323 2.93 -14.95 -10.61
C ASN A 323 3.14 -16.22 -11.45
N LEU A 324 3.62 -16.04 -12.70
CA LEU A 324 3.76 -17.10 -13.68
C LEU A 324 4.78 -18.17 -13.31
N SER A 325 5.66 -17.90 -12.34
CA SER A 325 6.64 -18.87 -11.82
C SER A 325 6.11 -19.75 -10.71
N GLY A 326 5.22 -19.19 -9.86
CA GLY A 326 4.79 -19.80 -8.60
C GLY A 326 5.72 -19.54 -7.42
N LEU A 327 6.71 -18.63 -7.56
CA LEU A 327 7.65 -18.29 -6.50
C LEU A 327 7.24 -17.04 -5.74
N ILE A 328 7.31 -17.07 -4.41
CA ILE A 328 7.32 -15.88 -3.56
C ILE A 328 8.73 -15.70 -3.00
N LEU A 329 9.27 -14.51 -3.12
CA LEU A 329 10.64 -14.19 -2.74
C LEU A 329 10.70 -13.23 -1.57
N LYS A 330 11.75 -13.35 -0.77
CA LYS A 330 12.20 -12.38 0.22
C LYS A 330 13.58 -11.86 -0.15
N ALA A 331 13.76 -10.55 -0.10
CA ALA A 331 15.07 -9.93 -0.14
C ALA A 331 15.69 -9.96 1.27
N ARG A 332 16.97 -10.29 1.36
CA ARG A 332 17.74 -10.37 2.60
C ARG A 332 19.05 -9.62 2.48
N GLY A 333 19.74 -9.50 3.60
CA GLY A 333 20.99 -8.77 3.72
C GLY A 333 20.80 -7.26 3.88
N SER A 334 21.86 -6.55 4.21
CA SER A 334 21.83 -5.10 4.44
C SER A 334 21.44 -4.32 3.18
N GLN A 335 21.84 -4.80 2.02
CA GLN A 335 21.57 -4.19 0.71
C GLN A 335 20.34 -4.79 0.00
N LEU A 336 19.61 -5.73 0.61
CA LEU A 336 18.42 -6.37 0.04
C LEU A 336 18.65 -7.02 -1.34
N ASN A 337 19.84 -7.52 -1.59
CA ASN A 337 20.28 -8.10 -2.86
C ASN A 337 20.51 -9.63 -2.81
N VAL A 338 20.13 -10.26 -1.71
CA VAL A 338 20.08 -11.72 -1.55
C VAL A 338 18.63 -12.16 -1.60
N PHE A 339 18.24 -12.93 -2.63
CA PHE A 339 16.84 -13.34 -2.84
C PHE A 339 16.64 -14.79 -2.45
N GLU A 340 15.90 -14.99 -1.37
CA GLU A 340 15.51 -16.29 -0.86
C GLU A 340 14.08 -16.61 -1.32
N ILE A 341 13.88 -17.84 -1.78
CA ILE A 341 12.55 -18.39 -2.04
C ILE A 341 11.86 -18.62 -0.70
N SER A 342 10.82 -17.85 -0.39
CA SER A 342 10.03 -18.05 0.83
C SER A 342 8.92 -19.08 0.65
N GLU A 343 8.35 -19.14 -0.57
CA GLU A 343 7.27 -20.08 -0.89
C GLU A 343 7.38 -20.55 -2.34
N VAL A 344 6.96 -21.80 -2.55
CA VAL A 344 6.79 -22.40 -3.88
C VAL A 344 5.35 -22.90 -3.97
N ARG A 345 4.57 -22.35 -4.90
CA ARG A 345 3.18 -22.78 -5.12
C ARG A 345 3.18 -24.20 -5.72
N LYS A 346 2.38 -25.08 -5.14
CA LYS A 346 2.21 -26.45 -5.61
C LYS A 346 1.76 -26.49 -7.08
N GLU A 347 2.27 -27.47 -7.84
CA GLU A 347 2.00 -27.68 -9.26
C GLU A 347 2.41 -26.51 -10.17
N SER A 348 3.13 -25.53 -9.65
CA SER A 348 3.67 -24.42 -10.45
C SER A 348 4.88 -24.86 -11.27
N ALA A 349 5.29 -24.03 -12.24
CA ALA A 349 6.50 -24.25 -13.03
C ALA A 349 7.76 -24.39 -12.15
N ALA A 350 7.84 -23.61 -11.07
CA ALA A 350 8.93 -23.69 -10.10
C ALA A 350 8.92 -25.00 -9.27
N ASP A 351 7.74 -25.44 -8.85
CA ASP A 351 7.55 -26.70 -8.12
C ASP A 351 7.96 -27.90 -8.96
N LYS A 352 7.48 -27.97 -10.21
CA LYS A 352 7.87 -29.00 -11.20
C LYS A 352 9.38 -29.03 -11.48
N ALA A 353 10.06 -27.89 -11.35
CA ALA A 353 11.52 -27.80 -11.47
C ALA A 353 12.26 -28.22 -10.20
N GLY A 354 11.55 -28.55 -9.12
CA GLY A 354 12.12 -28.97 -7.84
C GLY A 354 12.81 -27.82 -7.08
N LEU A 355 12.28 -26.59 -7.20
CA LEU A 355 12.63 -25.47 -6.33
C LEU A 355 11.95 -25.63 -4.97
N LEU A 356 12.60 -25.20 -3.91
CA LEU A 356 12.13 -25.38 -2.53
C LEU A 356 12.22 -24.04 -1.76
N PRO A 357 11.38 -23.84 -0.74
CA PRO A 357 11.58 -22.78 0.24
C PRO A 357 12.97 -22.88 0.87
N GLY A 358 13.65 -21.75 1.04
CA GLY A 358 15.02 -21.66 1.55
C GLY A 358 16.11 -21.66 0.46
N ASP A 359 15.78 -21.96 -0.81
CA ASP A 359 16.73 -21.79 -1.91
C ASP A 359 17.07 -20.31 -2.08
N VAL A 360 18.36 -20.00 -2.26
CA VAL A 360 18.84 -18.66 -2.54
C VAL A 360 19.17 -18.53 -4.02
N ILE A 361 18.55 -17.58 -4.72
CA ILE A 361 18.78 -17.35 -6.15
C ILE A 361 20.10 -16.61 -6.33
N VAL A 362 21.03 -17.22 -7.08
CA VAL A 362 22.37 -16.68 -7.37
C VAL A 362 22.38 -15.94 -8.71
N SER A 363 21.76 -16.52 -9.73
CA SER A 363 21.64 -15.87 -11.06
C SER A 363 20.31 -16.22 -11.76
N ILE A 364 19.86 -15.32 -12.65
CA ILE A 364 18.69 -15.50 -13.48
C ILE A 364 19.09 -15.24 -14.93
N ASN A 365 18.95 -16.25 -15.80
CA ASN A 365 19.33 -16.17 -17.21
C ASN A 365 20.75 -15.63 -17.43
N GLY A 366 21.68 -15.99 -16.53
CA GLY A 366 23.08 -15.54 -16.56
C GLY A 366 23.37 -14.19 -15.93
N VAL A 367 22.33 -13.48 -15.42
CA VAL A 367 22.51 -12.23 -14.70
C VAL A 367 22.60 -12.51 -13.19
N MET A 368 23.69 -12.13 -12.55
CA MET A 368 23.89 -12.30 -11.11
C MET A 368 22.88 -11.44 -10.33
N THR A 369 22.22 -12.05 -9.35
CA THR A 369 21.14 -11.39 -8.59
C THR A 369 21.63 -10.24 -7.71
N GLN A 370 22.90 -10.25 -7.31
CA GLN A 370 23.49 -9.13 -6.53
C GLN A 370 23.44 -7.76 -7.22
N TYR A 371 23.25 -7.75 -8.55
CA TYR A 371 23.09 -6.52 -9.35
C TYR A 371 21.63 -6.18 -9.65
N LEU A 372 20.70 -6.94 -9.12
CA LEU A 372 19.27 -6.79 -9.37
C LEU A 372 18.54 -6.31 -8.11
N SER A 373 17.47 -5.58 -8.27
CA SER A 373 16.47 -5.38 -7.21
C SER A 373 15.44 -6.50 -7.24
N LEU A 374 14.71 -6.71 -6.13
CA LEU A 374 13.60 -7.67 -6.09
C LEU A 374 12.54 -7.40 -7.17
N ASN A 375 12.28 -6.13 -7.47
CA ASN A 375 11.38 -5.75 -8.57
C ASN A 375 11.88 -6.25 -9.94
N HIS A 376 13.19 -6.18 -10.21
CA HIS A 376 13.76 -6.73 -11.44
C HIS A 376 13.61 -8.25 -11.48
N VAL A 377 13.88 -8.94 -10.36
CA VAL A 377 13.72 -10.40 -10.24
C VAL A 377 12.27 -10.81 -10.46
N ASN A 378 11.32 -10.16 -9.79
CA ASN A 378 9.89 -10.39 -10.00
C ASN A 378 9.45 -10.08 -11.43
N GLY A 379 10.06 -9.10 -12.08
CA GLY A 379 9.83 -8.77 -13.47
C GLY A 379 10.21 -9.90 -14.44
N PHE A 380 11.26 -10.68 -14.15
CA PHE A 380 11.57 -11.89 -14.93
C PHE A 380 10.44 -12.93 -14.80
N PHE A 381 9.93 -13.15 -13.60
CA PHE A 381 8.93 -14.17 -13.28
C PHE A 381 7.50 -13.81 -13.72
N ASN A 382 7.23 -12.53 -13.91
CA ASN A 382 5.92 -12.03 -14.37
C ASN A 382 5.94 -11.49 -15.80
N SER A 383 6.97 -11.83 -16.61
CA SER A 383 7.18 -11.19 -17.91
C SER A 383 6.13 -11.59 -18.95
N LYS A 384 6.03 -12.85 -19.29
CA LYS A 384 5.03 -13.44 -20.22
C LYS A 384 5.03 -14.96 -20.14
N PRO A 385 3.88 -15.60 -20.36
CA PRO A 385 3.79 -17.06 -20.46
C PRO A 385 4.74 -17.63 -21.52
N ARG A 386 5.16 -18.87 -21.35
CA ARG A 386 6.05 -19.64 -22.23
C ARG A 386 7.49 -19.10 -22.30
N ARG A 387 7.87 -18.13 -21.49
CA ARG A 387 9.27 -17.70 -21.38
C ARG A 387 10.06 -18.72 -20.55
N LYS A 388 11.21 -19.16 -21.08
CA LYS A 388 12.14 -20.02 -20.35
C LYS A 388 12.93 -19.20 -19.35
N ILE A 389 13.05 -19.73 -18.15
CA ILE A 389 13.83 -19.19 -17.02
C ILE A 389 14.89 -20.21 -16.65
N ARG A 390 16.12 -19.74 -16.54
CA ARG A 390 17.25 -20.51 -16.02
C ARG A 390 17.70 -19.88 -14.74
N LEU A 391 17.67 -20.65 -13.65
CA LEU A 391 18.17 -20.20 -12.35
C LEU A 391 19.44 -20.97 -11.96
N GLU A 392 20.39 -20.26 -11.38
CA GLU A 392 21.37 -20.86 -10.48
C GLU A 392 20.93 -20.54 -9.07
N ILE A 393 20.85 -21.56 -8.23
CA ILE A 393 20.47 -21.45 -6.82
C ILE A 393 21.57 -21.99 -5.92
N ASN A 394 21.58 -21.50 -4.69
CA ASN A 394 22.33 -22.11 -3.61
C ASN A 394 21.33 -22.77 -2.63
N ARG A 395 21.44 -24.08 -2.45
CA ARG A 395 20.68 -24.87 -1.49
C ARG A 395 21.61 -25.45 -0.47
N ARG A 396 21.61 -24.93 0.75
CA ARG A 396 22.46 -25.39 1.88
C ARG A 396 23.97 -25.46 1.54
N GLY A 397 24.46 -24.47 0.76
CA GLY A 397 25.86 -24.40 0.35
C GLY A 397 26.15 -24.99 -1.03
N GLU A 398 25.27 -25.84 -1.56
CA GLU A 398 25.44 -26.48 -2.85
C GLU A 398 24.83 -25.62 -3.98
N ARG A 399 25.58 -25.42 -5.07
CA ARG A 399 25.08 -24.72 -6.27
C ARG A 399 24.37 -25.69 -7.19
N MET A 400 23.17 -25.32 -7.61
CA MET A 400 22.33 -26.11 -8.51
C MET A 400 21.78 -25.24 -9.63
N ARG A 401 21.61 -25.84 -10.79
CA ARG A 401 20.88 -25.22 -11.90
C ARG A 401 19.47 -25.78 -12.00
N LYS A 402 18.50 -24.88 -12.18
CA LYS A 402 17.09 -25.17 -12.35
C LYS A 402 16.55 -24.44 -13.58
N ASP A 403 15.96 -25.16 -14.49
CA ASP A 403 15.37 -24.61 -15.72
C ASP A 403 13.86 -24.88 -15.71
N PHE A 404 13.02 -23.87 -16.02
CA PHE A 404 11.58 -24.03 -16.15
C PHE A 404 11.00 -23.01 -17.11
N THR A 405 9.75 -23.22 -17.51
CA THR A 405 9.02 -22.34 -18.41
C THR A 405 7.86 -21.69 -17.66
N LEU A 406 7.72 -20.38 -17.75
CA LEU A 406 6.63 -19.63 -17.12
C LEU A 406 5.27 -20.08 -17.62
N GLU A 407 4.33 -20.36 -16.72
CA GLU A 407 2.99 -20.87 -17.02
C GLU A 407 1.92 -19.92 -16.45
N ASP A 408 0.92 -19.58 -17.27
CA ASP A 408 -0.31 -18.94 -16.79
C ASP A 408 -1.25 -20.07 -16.33
N GLN A 409 -1.48 -20.15 -15.04
CA GLN A 409 -2.25 -21.24 -14.42
C GLN A 409 -3.70 -20.85 -14.12
N ILE A 410 -4.15 -19.65 -14.55
CA ILE A 410 -5.52 -19.15 -14.36
C ILE A 410 -6.07 -18.48 -15.62
#